data_23e3cda80c858855fcd64329ec81368a
#
_entry.id   23e3cda80c858855fcd64329ec81368a
#
_cell.length_a   1.000
_cell.length_b   1.000
_cell.length_c   1.000
_cell.angle_alpha   90.00
_cell.angle_beta   90.00
_cell.angle_gamma   90.00
#
_symmetry.space_group_name_H-M   'P 1'
#
loop_
_entity.id
_entity.type
_entity.pdbx_description
1 polymer ?
#
loop_
_entity_poly.entity_id
_entity_poly.type
_entity_poly.pdbx_seq_one_letter_code
_entity_poly.pdbx_strand_id
1 'polypeptide(L)'
;WCEQEGLFWYVEHTADKHCIVFTDTVDTLPALAPQSIRFHTQNVTEKQDGITQWSSGSQLLSGKLHWRSVDYLAHGQPRETVMPSLQAASAPQALERYEYQGQYGWQKQDRGQWLSRVQIEQHESQARRIQGQSGVRQMQAGRWFELTQHPLYERKAAEERQFLLIEVEIFAESNLPLAKERREVPGSLAALFRSVRPEPSGLGVVNKVADTLGVGSHGFFLNRFEGQLHSVPFRSPAEHFKPNNPGPQTAVVVTPSGHEVFTDTLNRICVRFHWDRLSQEGELGSCWLRMMQPSSGPDWGSVHVPRAGEEVVITFLDNDIDRPLVMGQVYGGHKP
;
A
#
# COMPACT_ATOMS: atom_id res chain seq x y z
N TRP A 1 -0.93 7.60 2.41
CA TRP A 1 0.15 8.50 2.01
C TRP A 1 1.36 7.72 1.49
N CYS A 2 1.97 6.84 2.28
CA CYS A 2 3.18 6.11 1.84
C CYS A 2 2.96 5.36 0.53
N GLU A 3 1.88 4.61 0.39
CA GLU A 3 1.53 3.90 -0.84
C GLU A 3 1.38 4.83 -2.06
N GLN A 4 0.77 6.00 -1.86
CA GLN A 4 0.57 7.01 -2.90
C GLN A 4 1.88 7.66 -3.34
N GLU A 5 2.81 7.90 -2.38
CA GLU A 5 4.12 8.50 -2.64
C GLU A 5 5.18 7.48 -3.06
N GLY A 6 4.83 6.20 -3.10
CA GLY A 6 5.76 5.13 -3.45
C GLY A 6 6.72 4.74 -2.35
N LEU A 7 6.47 5.20 -1.12
CA LEU A 7 7.25 4.82 0.06
C LEU A 7 6.81 3.44 0.55
N PHE A 8 7.77 2.65 0.97
CA PHE A 8 7.55 1.42 1.71
C PHE A 8 8.43 1.37 2.95
N TRP A 9 8.21 0.42 3.83
CA TRP A 9 8.92 0.34 5.10
C TRP A 9 9.20 -1.10 5.49
N TYR A 10 10.23 -1.28 6.28
CA TYR A 10 10.57 -2.54 6.93
C TYR A 10 11.08 -2.27 8.34
N VAL A 11 11.17 -3.32 9.15
CA VAL A 11 11.62 -3.19 10.54
C VAL A 11 12.98 -3.84 10.71
N GLU A 12 13.92 -3.10 11.26
CA GLU A 12 15.20 -3.63 11.72
C GLU A 12 15.12 -3.95 13.21
N HIS A 13 15.52 -5.16 13.54
CA HIS A 13 15.52 -5.65 14.90
C HIS A 13 16.96 -5.79 15.40
N THR A 14 17.25 -5.20 16.56
CA THR A 14 18.50 -5.40 17.30
C THR A 14 18.16 -5.94 18.69
N ALA A 15 19.17 -6.32 19.47
CA ALA A 15 18.96 -6.79 20.83
C ALA A 15 18.24 -5.74 21.72
N ASP A 16 18.47 -4.45 21.46
CA ASP A 16 18.04 -3.37 22.34
C ASP A 16 16.87 -2.54 21.79
N LYS A 17 16.62 -2.60 20.47
CA LYS A 17 15.60 -1.75 19.83
C LYS A 17 15.05 -2.34 18.54
N HIS A 18 13.88 -1.81 18.16
CA HIS A 18 13.28 -2.00 16.84
C HIS A 18 13.24 -0.64 16.13
N CYS A 19 13.63 -0.61 14.87
CA CYS A 19 13.67 0.60 14.06
C CYS A 19 12.84 0.40 12.81
N ILE A 20 11.86 1.27 12.55
CA ILE A 20 11.13 1.30 11.29
C ILE A 20 11.94 2.14 10.31
N VAL A 21 12.28 1.58 9.16
CA VAL A 21 13.02 2.24 8.09
C VAL A 21 12.07 2.49 6.91
N PHE A 22 11.90 3.76 6.53
CA PHE A 22 11.16 4.16 5.35
C PHE A 22 12.11 4.40 4.19
N THR A 23 11.76 3.89 3.02
CA THR A 23 12.54 4.08 1.78
C THR A 23 11.62 4.11 0.57
N ASP A 24 12.11 4.63 -0.53
CA ASP A 24 11.47 4.67 -1.85
C ASP A 24 12.27 3.90 -2.92
N THR A 25 13.39 3.27 -2.52
CA THR A 25 14.24 2.50 -3.42
C THR A 25 14.66 1.15 -2.83
N VAL A 26 14.77 0.15 -3.69
CA VAL A 26 15.27 -1.17 -3.31
C VAL A 26 16.80 -1.22 -3.22
N ASP A 27 17.49 -0.26 -3.82
CA ASP A 27 18.95 -0.24 -3.92
C ASP A 27 19.66 -0.09 -2.56
N THR A 28 18.98 0.50 -1.59
CA THR A 28 19.49 0.69 -0.23
C THR A 28 19.23 -0.51 0.68
N LEU A 29 18.46 -1.49 0.23
CA LEU A 29 18.11 -2.64 1.05
C LEU A 29 19.32 -3.57 1.21
N PRO A 30 19.66 -3.97 2.44
CA PRO A 30 20.82 -4.81 2.69
C PRO A 30 20.58 -6.27 2.27
N ALA A 31 21.65 -6.96 1.93
CA ALA A 31 21.61 -8.40 1.69
C ALA A 31 21.39 -9.18 3.01
N LEU A 32 20.88 -10.40 2.88
CA LEU A 32 20.90 -11.38 3.97
C LEU A 32 22.36 -11.79 4.32
N ALA A 33 22.53 -12.28 5.51
CA ALA A 33 23.78 -12.88 5.93
C ALA A 33 23.51 -14.36 6.36
N PRO A 34 23.92 -15.37 5.57
CA PRO A 34 24.66 -15.29 4.31
C PRO A 34 23.84 -14.78 3.13
N GLN A 35 24.49 -14.09 2.19
CA GLN A 35 23.85 -13.55 0.98
C GLN A 35 23.37 -14.64 0.02
N SER A 36 24.13 -15.72 -0.12
CA SER A 36 23.78 -16.85 -1.00
C SER A 36 22.97 -17.88 -0.24
N ILE A 37 21.80 -18.21 -0.76
CA ILE A 37 20.94 -19.25 -0.23
C ILE A 37 20.71 -20.29 -1.30
N ARG A 38 20.93 -21.54 -0.94
CA ARG A 38 20.79 -22.64 -1.86
C ARG A 38 19.36 -23.18 -1.90
N PHE A 39 18.96 -23.63 -3.06
CA PHE A 39 17.77 -24.44 -3.24
C PHE A 39 18.12 -25.92 -3.12
N HIS A 40 17.35 -26.66 -2.36
CA HIS A 40 17.51 -28.12 -2.25
C HIS A 40 16.18 -28.79 -1.98
N THR A 41 15.74 -29.59 -2.94
CA THR A 41 14.56 -30.45 -2.79
C THR A 41 14.91 -31.66 -1.94
N GLN A 42 14.55 -31.63 -0.69
CA GLN A 42 14.51 -32.71 0.32
C GLN A 42 15.50 -33.90 0.15
N ASN A 43 16.51 -33.91 0.99
CA ASN A 43 17.16 -35.14 1.36
C ASN A 43 17.29 -35.20 2.88
N VAL A 44 16.94 -36.37 3.46
CA VAL A 44 16.97 -36.65 4.89
C VAL A 44 18.37 -36.45 5.53
N THR A 45 19.41 -36.36 4.72
CA THR A 45 20.80 -36.23 5.16
C THR A 45 21.31 -34.78 5.17
N GLU A 46 20.49 -33.79 4.79
CA GLU A 46 20.94 -32.39 4.68
C GLU A 46 21.09 -31.71 6.04
N LYS A 47 22.26 -31.18 6.32
CA LYS A 47 22.61 -30.51 7.58
C LYS A 47 22.57 -28.99 7.52
N GLN A 48 22.39 -28.41 6.33
CA GLN A 48 22.38 -26.96 6.14
C GLN A 48 21.00 -26.47 5.79
N ASP A 49 20.63 -25.35 6.37
CA ASP A 49 19.39 -24.68 6.07
C ASP A 49 19.37 -24.23 4.58
N GLY A 50 18.24 -24.38 3.92
CA GLY A 50 18.07 -24.03 2.51
C GLY A 50 16.60 -23.85 2.14
N ILE A 51 16.37 -23.41 0.91
CA ILE A 51 15.03 -23.31 0.32
C ILE A 51 14.63 -24.68 -0.18
N THR A 52 13.49 -25.18 0.28
CA THR A 52 12.97 -26.52 -0.02
C THR A 52 11.87 -26.51 -1.08
N GLN A 53 11.11 -25.42 -1.15
CA GLN A 53 10.07 -25.22 -2.14
C GLN A 53 10.23 -23.86 -2.80
N TRP A 54 9.96 -23.82 -4.10
CA TRP A 54 10.05 -22.62 -4.91
C TRP A 54 8.98 -22.64 -5.99
N SER A 55 8.20 -21.59 -6.06
CA SER A 55 7.23 -21.36 -7.11
C SER A 55 7.35 -19.93 -7.64
N SER A 56 6.98 -19.73 -8.88
CA SER A 56 7.01 -18.42 -9.53
C SER A 56 5.67 -18.22 -10.21
N GLY A 57 4.94 -17.21 -9.78
CA GLY A 57 3.71 -16.74 -10.39
C GLY A 57 3.99 -15.55 -11.31
N SER A 58 3.30 -15.49 -12.43
CA SER A 58 3.32 -14.33 -13.32
C SER A 58 1.89 -13.96 -13.70
N GLN A 59 1.59 -12.67 -13.73
CA GLN A 59 0.31 -12.15 -14.18
C GLN A 59 0.49 -11.16 -15.33
N LEU A 60 -0.49 -11.12 -16.21
CA LEU A 60 -0.51 -10.16 -17.30
C LEU A 60 -0.89 -8.79 -16.76
N LEU A 61 -0.11 -7.78 -17.12
CA LEU A 61 -0.35 -6.39 -16.74
C LEU A 61 -0.62 -5.51 -17.95
N SER A 62 -1.18 -4.32 -17.69
CA SER A 62 -1.26 -3.27 -18.69
C SER A 62 0.11 -2.72 -19.00
N GLY A 63 0.42 -2.60 -20.30
CA GLY A 63 1.71 -2.07 -20.77
C GLY A 63 1.78 -0.55 -20.76
N LYS A 64 0.66 0.13 -20.47
CA LYS A 64 0.59 1.59 -20.46
C LYS A 64 -0.48 2.06 -19.48
N LEU A 65 -0.13 3.06 -18.68
CA LEU A 65 -1.04 3.79 -17.82
C LEU A 65 -1.31 5.16 -18.44
N HIS A 66 -2.58 5.52 -18.58
CA HIS A 66 -2.99 6.83 -19.06
C HIS A 66 -3.91 7.48 -18.04
N TRP A 67 -3.46 8.55 -17.44
CA TRP A 67 -4.22 9.33 -16.48
C TRP A 67 -4.67 10.66 -17.05
N ARG A 68 -5.89 11.03 -16.68
CA ARG A 68 -6.48 12.32 -17.02
C ARG A 68 -7.05 12.97 -15.77
N SER A 69 -6.82 14.27 -15.65
CA SER A 69 -7.37 15.12 -14.59
C SER A 69 -7.78 16.47 -15.16
N VAL A 70 -8.69 17.16 -14.51
CA VAL A 70 -9.14 18.49 -14.90
C VAL A 70 -8.83 19.48 -13.80
N ASP A 71 -8.20 20.60 -14.17
CA ASP A 71 -7.94 21.72 -13.28
C ASP A 71 -8.81 22.91 -13.70
N TYR A 72 -9.72 23.34 -12.84
CA TYR A 72 -10.58 24.49 -13.13
C TYR A 72 -9.79 25.81 -13.24
N LEU A 73 -8.63 25.91 -12.58
CA LEU A 73 -7.75 27.07 -12.68
C LEU A 73 -7.10 27.18 -14.08
N ALA A 74 -6.99 26.07 -14.80
CA ALA A 74 -6.44 26.02 -16.14
C ALA A 74 -7.55 26.10 -17.23
N HIS A 75 -8.62 26.84 -16.97
CA HIS A 75 -9.75 27.02 -17.89
C HIS A 75 -10.37 25.70 -18.38
N GLY A 76 -10.41 24.68 -17.50
CA GLY A 76 -11.01 23.40 -17.81
C GLY A 76 -10.21 22.52 -18.78
N GLN A 77 -8.99 22.90 -19.14
CA GLN A 77 -8.15 22.05 -19.98
C GLN A 77 -7.74 20.80 -19.22
N PRO A 78 -7.91 19.61 -19.83
CA PRO A 78 -7.48 18.39 -19.20
C PRO A 78 -5.96 18.31 -19.11
N ARG A 79 -5.47 17.84 -17.99
CA ARG A 79 -4.07 17.45 -17.82
C ARG A 79 -3.98 15.94 -18.03
N GLU A 80 -3.03 15.52 -18.81
CA GLU A 80 -2.84 14.11 -19.13
C GLU A 80 -1.40 13.69 -18.84
N THR A 81 -1.26 12.46 -18.41
CA THR A 81 0.05 11.80 -18.30
C THR A 81 -0.07 10.38 -18.79
N VAL A 82 0.88 9.97 -19.62
CA VAL A 82 0.98 8.62 -20.16
C VAL A 82 2.30 8.03 -19.71
N MET A 83 2.23 6.93 -18.99
CA MET A 83 3.41 6.22 -18.49
C MET A 83 3.43 4.81 -19.08
N PRO A 84 4.41 4.52 -19.97
CA PRO A 84 4.60 3.16 -20.47
C PRO A 84 5.19 2.28 -19.36
N SER A 85 4.92 0.97 -19.44
CA SER A 85 5.57 -0.01 -18.59
C SER A 85 7.09 0.03 -18.81
N LEU A 86 7.81 0.00 -17.71
CA LEU A 86 9.29 -0.10 -17.69
C LEU A 86 9.74 -1.56 -17.92
N GLN A 87 8.83 -2.53 -17.77
CA GLN A 87 9.05 -3.97 -17.91
C GLN A 87 8.46 -4.48 -19.25
N ALA A 88 8.93 -3.94 -20.35
CA ALA A 88 8.36 -4.17 -21.70
C ALA A 88 8.19 -5.66 -22.09
N ALA A 89 8.98 -6.56 -21.52
CA ALA A 89 8.91 -8.00 -21.79
C ALA A 89 7.69 -8.68 -21.14
N SER A 90 7.10 -8.07 -20.11
CA SER A 90 6.00 -8.66 -19.32
C SER A 90 4.65 -7.98 -19.55
N ALA A 91 4.61 -6.84 -20.25
CA ALA A 91 3.42 -6.03 -20.41
C ALA A 91 3.23 -5.60 -21.87
N PRO A 92 2.26 -6.16 -22.61
CA PRO A 92 1.95 -5.74 -23.96
C PRO A 92 1.55 -4.26 -24.00
N GLN A 93 2.25 -3.44 -24.75
CA GLN A 93 1.95 -2.00 -24.87
C GLN A 93 0.56 -1.71 -25.45
N ALA A 94 -0.04 -2.69 -26.12
CA ALA A 94 -1.42 -2.61 -26.61
C ALA A 94 -2.48 -2.59 -25.48
N LEU A 95 -2.13 -3.05 -24.28
CA LEU A 95 -3.04 -3.04 -23.14
C LEU A 95 -2.87 -1.73 -22.36
N GLU A 96 -3.83 -0.84 -22.54
CA GLU A 96 -3.89 0.43 -21.83
C GLU A 96 -4.80 0.35 -20.62
N ARG A 97 -4.37 0.92 -19.51
CA ARG A 97 -5.20 1.25 -18.36
C ARG A 97 -5.44 2.75 -18.35
N TYR A 98 -6.67 3.14 -18.68
CA TYR A 98 -7.10 4.53 -18.63
C TYR A 98 -7.85 4.80 -17.35
N GLU A 99 -7.48 5.89 -16.63
CA GLU A 99 -8.14 6.32 -15.41
C GLU A 99 -8.34 7.83 -15.39
N TYR A 100 -9.56 8.23 -15.05
CA TYR A 100 -9.85 9.62 -14.74
C TYR A 100 -9.62 9.85 -13.24
N GLN A 101 -8.64 10.71 -12.92
CA GLN A 101 -8.22 11.02 -11.54
C GLN A 101 -9.06 12.12 -10.89
N GLY A 102 -10.20 12.47 -11.49
CA GLY A 102 -11.07 13.53 -11.01
C GLY A 102 -10.47 14.93 -11.18
N GLN A 103 -11.05 15.89 -10.46
CA GLN A 103 -10.57 17.27 -10.48
C GLN A 103 -9.37 17.42 -9.54
N TYR A 104 -8.36 18.17 -9.98
CA TYR A 104 -7.13 18.47 -9.21
C TYR A 104 -6.30 17.24 -8.83
N GLY A 105 -6.28 16.19 -9.61
CA GLY A 105 -5.43 15.03 -9.36
C GLY A 105 -3.96 15.40 -9.18
N TRP A 106 -3.50 16.42 -9.92
CA TRP A 106 -2.18 17.06 -9.73
C TRP A 106 -2.18 18.49 -10.24
N GLN A 107 -1.38 19.36 -9.62
CA GLN A 107 -1.26 20.78 -10.00
C GLN A 107 -0.19 21.01 -11.07
N LYS A 108 0.94 20.30 -10.98
CA LYS A 108 2.08 20.44 -11.90
C LYS A 108 2.27 19.15 -12.69
N GLN A 109 2.69 19.27 -13.95
CA GLN A 109 2.90 18.13 -14.84
C GLN A 109 3.90 17.12 -14.27
N ASP A 110 5.00 17.57 -13.69
CA ASP A 110 6.01 16.71 -13.07
C ASP A 110 5.42 15.87 -11.94
N ARG A 111 4.48 16.42 -11.18
CA ARG A 111 3.79 15.68 -10.12
C ARG A 111 2.90 14.56 -10.69
N GLY A 112 2.19 14.85 -11.78
CA GLY A 112 1.40 13.83 -12.48
C GLY A 112 2.26 12.71 -13.03
N GLN A 113 3.40 13.04 -13.62
CA GLN A 113 4.37 12.06 -14.11
C GLN A 113 4.94 11.20 -12.98
N TRP A 114 5.30 11.81 -11.87
CA TRP A 114 5.77 11.08 -10.69
C TRP A 114 4.74 10.08 -10.16
N LEU A 115 3.52 10.55 -9.92
CA LEU A 115 2.44 9.70 -9.39
C LEU A 115 2.09 8.54 -10.36
N SER A 116 2.03 8.81 -11.66
CA SER A 116 1.78 7.77 -12.67
C SER A 116 2.93 6.78 -12.78
N ARG A 117 4.17 7.23 -12.57
CA ARG A 117 5.34 6.35 -12.48
C ARG A 117 5.26 5.44 -11.25
N VAL A 118 4.98 5.96 -10.08
CA VAL A 118 4.79 5.16 -8.86
C VAL A 118 3.71 4.11 -9.07
N GLN A 119 2.59 4.49 -9.70
CA GLN A 119 1.49 3.56 -9.98
C GLN A 119 1.87 2.44 -10.95
N ILE A 120 2.61 2.75 -12.02
CA ILE A 120 3.06 1.71 -12.95
C ILE A 120 4.07 0.77 -12.29
N GLU A 121 4.98 1.29 -11.48
CA GLU A 121 5.92 0.51 -10.69
C GLU A 121 5.22 -0.39 -9.67
N GLN A 122 4.11 0.05 -9.05
CA GLN A 122 3.27 -0.79 -8.19
C GLN A 122 2.70 -1.99 -8.95
N HIS A 123 2.20 -1.77 -10.16
CA HIS A 123 1.70 -2.87 -10.99
C HIS A 123 2.82 -3.81 -11.39
N GLU A 124 3.94 -3.28 -11.84
CA GLU A 124 5.09 -4.08 -12.27
C GLU A 124 5.68 -4.91 -11.13
N SER A 125 5.71 -4.35 -9.93
CA SER A 125 6.11 -5.07 -8.72
C SER A 125 5.25 -6.32 -8.47
N GLN A 126 3.98 -6.32 -8.89
CA GLN A 126 3.06 -7.46 -8.77
C GLN A 126 3.11 -8.43 -9.95
N ALA A 127 3.73 -8.03 -11.08
CA ALA A 127 3.73 -8.81 -12.31
C ALA A 127 4.33 -10.20 -12.15
N ARG A 128 5.36 -10.29 -11.34
CA ARG A 128 6.08 -11.55 -11.13
C ARG A 128 6.48 -11.68 -9.66
N ARG A 129 5.82 -12.60 -8.98
CA ARG A 129 6.08 -12.94 -7.59
C ARG A 129 6.70 -14.33 -7.49
N ILE A 130 7.57 -14.48 -6.54
CA ILE A 130 8.09 -15.77 -6.13
C ILE A 130 7.54 -16.11 -4.74
N GLN A 131 7.27 -17.36 -4.51
CA GLN A 131 6.87 -17.89 -3.22
C GLN A 131 7.69 -19.14 -2.93
N GLY A 132 8.05 -19.33 -1.68
CA GLY A 132 8.83 -20.49 -1.29
C GLY A 132 8.68 -20.86 0.17
N GLN A 133 9.28 -22.01 0.50
CA GLN A 133 9.44 -22.44 1.88
C GLN A 133 10.90 -22.74 2.15
N SER A 134 11.36 -22.43 3.35
CA SER A 134 12.74 -22.67 3.73
C SER A 134 12.92 -22.95 5.23
N GLY A 135 14.04 -23.59 5.57
CA GLY A 135 14.50 -23.73 6.95
C GLY A 135 15.46 -22.61 7.37
N VAL A 136 15.73 -21.65 6.50
CA VAL A 136 16.73 -20.58 6.74
C VAL A 136 16.24 -19.61 7.81
N ARG A 137 16.92 -19.58 8.95
CA ARG A 137 16.51 -18.78 10.12
C ARG A 137 16.73 -17.28 9.96
N GLN A 138 17.59 -16.88 9.03
CA GLN A 138 17.94 -15.47 8.75
C GLN A 138 17.00 -14.79 7.76
N MET A 139 15.98 -15.49 7.22
CA MET A 139 14.99 -14.88 6.32
C MET A 139 14.30 -13.72 7.01
N GLN A 140 14.35 -12.55 6.37
CA GLN A 140 13.77 -11.31 6.89
C GLN A 140 13.25 -10.45 5.73
N ALA A 141 12.03 -9.94 5.85
CA ALA A 141 11.48 -8.99 4.89
C ALA A 141 12.33 -7.70 4.82
N GLY A 142 12.42 -7.10 3.64
CA GLY A 142 13.30 -5.95 3.40
C GLY A 142 14.76 -6.31 3.20
N ARG A 143 15.09 -7.57 3.00
CA ARG A 143 16.43 -8.08 2.67
C ARG A 143 16.40 -8.80 1.33
N TRP A 144 17.54 -8.86 0.65
CA TRP A 144 17.66 -9.60 -0.58
C TRP A 144 18.72 -10.71 -0.46
N PHE A 145 18.58 -11.74 -1.29
CA PHE A 145 19.51 -12.88 -1.34
C PHE A 145 19.74 -13.34 -2.77
N GLU A 146 20.83 -14.05 -3.00
CA GLU A 146 21.14 -14.74 -4.25
C GLU A 146 20.74 -16.22 -4.15
N LEU A 147 19.87 -16.67 -5.07
CA LEU A 147 19.46 -18.07 -5.17
C LEU A 147 20.52 -18.88 -5.90
N THR A 148 20.99 -19.95 -5.28
CA THR A 148 21.99 -20.87 -5.85
C THR A 148 21.46 -22.30 -5.90
N GLN A 149 22.04 -23.15 -6.75
CA GLN A 149 21.71 -24.56 -6.94
C GLN A 149 20.26 -24.82 -7.38
N HIS A 150 19.60 -23.83 -7.96
CA HIS A 150 18.26 -24.01 -8.51
C HIS A 150 18.34 -24.34 -10.01
N PRO A 151 17.72 -25.43 -10.50
CA PRO A 151 17.89 -25.92 -11.87
C PRO A 151 17.63 -24.89 -12.97
N LEU A 152 16.63 -24.00 -12.75
CA LEU A 152 16.25 -22.98 -13.74
C LEU A 152 17.07 -21.69 -13.62
N TYR A 153 17.57 -21.37 -12.43
CA TYR A 153 18.25 -20.09 -12.18
C TYR A 153 19.77 -20.19 -12.22
N GLU A 154 20.34 -21.38 -12.07
CA GLU A 154 21.80 -21.58 -12.08
C GLU A 154 22.49 -21.06 -13.33
N ARG A 155 21.80 -21.09 -14.48
CA ARG A 155 22.32 -20.66 -15.79
C ARG A 155 22.05 -19.18 -16.09
N LYS A 156 21.39 -18.46 -15.19
CA LYS A 156 21.04 -17.06 -15.37
C LYS A 156 22.14 -16.15 -14.84
N ALA A 157 22.14 -14.89 -15.30
CA ALA A 157 23.03 -13.86 -14.77
C ALA A 157 22.81 -13.65 -13.26
N ALA A 158 23.80 -13.11 -12.56
CA ALA A 158 23.74 -12.92 -11.12
C ALA A 158 22.54 -12.04 -10.70
N GLU A 159 22.26 -10.99 -11.46
CA GLU A 159 21.18 -10.06 -11.21
C GLU A 159 19.79 -10.72 -11.34
N GLU A 160 19.67 -11.74 -12.21
CA GLU A 160 18.43 -12.51 -12.39
C GLU A 160 18.21 -13.59 -11.31
N ARG A 161 19.20 -13.78 -10.44
CA ARG A 161 19.16 -14.71 -9.30
C ARG A 161 19.03 -14.01 -7.95
N GLN A 162 19.00 -12.68 -7.95
CA GLN A 162 18.82 -11.87 -6.74
C GLN A 162 17.34 -11.61 -6.49
N PHE A 163 16.90 -11.94 -5.29
CA PHE A 163 15.49 -11.82 -4.90
C PHE A 163 15.35 -11.02 -3.61
N LEU A 164 14.48 -10.02 -3.66
CA LEU A 164 14.03 -9.25 -2.51
C LEU A 164 12.92 -10.00 -1.79
N LEU A 165 13.04 -10.16 -0.48
CA LEU A 165 12.00 -10.69 0.39
C LEU A 165 11.03 -9.58 0.78
N ILE A 166 9.76 -9.77 0.44
CA ILE A 166 8.67 -8.83 0.72
C ILE A 166 7.95 -9.24 1.99
N GLU A 167 7.65 -10.53 2.12
CA GLU A 167 6.96 -11.10 3.24
C GLU A 167 7.66 -12.37 3.70
N VAL A 168 7.72 -12.56 5.01
CA VAL A 168 8.25 -13.78 5.64
C VAL A 168 7.34 -14.15 6.80
N GLU A 169 6.74 -15.33 6.70
CA GLU A 169 5.91 -15.92 7.73
C GLU A 169 6.71 -17.05 8.41
N ILE A 170 6.90 -16.94 9.71
CA ILE A 170 7.75 -17.86 10.48
C ILE A 170 6.89 -18.78 11.34
N PHE A 171 7.17 -20.07 11.23
CA PHE A 171 6.59 -21.14 12.05
C PHE A 171 7.71 -21.83 12.82
N ALA A 172 7.65 -21.77 14.14
CA ALA A 172 8.66 -22.38 14.98
C ALA A 172 8.06 -23.05 16.19
N GLU A 173 8.58 -24.21 16.53
CA GLU A 173 8.26 -24.94 17.77
C GLU A 173 9.54 -25.16 18.55
N SER A 174 9.57 -24.74 19.82
CA SER A 174 10.73 -24.94 20.69
C SER A 174 10.87 -26.40 21.13
N ASN A 175 12.09 -26.91 21.16
CA ASN A 175 12.43 -28.21 21.71
C ASN A 175 12.76 -28.16 23.21
N LEU A 176 12.58 -27.02 23.86
CA LEU A 176 12.78 -26.92 25.31
C LEU A 176 11.76 -27.78 26.04
N PRO A 177 12.16 -28.53 27.10
CA PRO A 177 11.23 -29.33 27.88
C PRO A 177 10.24 -28.39 28.59
N LEU A 178 9.02 -28.35 28.08
CA LEU A 178 7.91 -27.67 28.74
C LEU A 178 7.34 -28.59 29.82
N ALA A 179 6.78 -28.01 30.90
CA ALA A 179 6.08 -28.75 31.94
C ALA A 179 5.06 -29.74 31.35
N LYS A 180 4.89 -30.89 31.99
CA LYS A 180 4.23 -32.11 31.52
C LYS A 180 2.79 -32.00 30.93
N GLU A 181 2.16 -30.83 30.96
CA GLU A 181 0.79 -30.69 30.48
C GLU A 181 0.72 -29.76 29.28
N ARG A 182 0.72 -30.34 28.06
CA ARG A 182 0.25 -29.65 26.88
C ARG A 182 -1.28 -29.58 26.95
N ARG A 183 -1.83 -28.44 27.31
CA ARG A 183 -3.25 -28.15 27.14
C ARG A 183 -3.48 -27.65 25.70
N GLU A 184 -4.14 -28.47 24.90
CA GLU A 184 -4.68 -27.98 23.62
C GLU A 184 -5.83 -27.01 23.94
N VAL A 185 -5.60 -25.74 23.66
CA VAL A 185 -6.66 -24.72 23.78
C VAL A 185 -7.39 -24.63 22.44
N PRO A 186 -8.73 -24.67 22.41
CA PRO A 186 -9.49 -24.44 21.19
C PRO A 186 -9.08 -23.12 20.55
N GLY A 187 -8.80 -23.11 19.25
CA GLY A 187 -8.29 -21.96 18.52
C GLY A 187 -6.78 -21.71 18.68
N SER A 188 -6.05 -22.61 19.31
CA SER A 188 -4.60 -22.53 19.39
C SER A 188 -3.94 -22.64 18.00
N LEU A 189 -2.77 -22.04 17.85
CA LEU A 189 -1.96 -22.15 16.64
C LEU A 189 -1.55 -23.61 16.31
N ALA A 190 -1.77 -24.57 17.20
CA ALA A 190 -1.40 -25.97 17.02
C ALA A 190 -2.04 -26.62 15.76
N ALA A 191 -3.27 -26.25 15.41
CA ALA A 191 -3.92 -26.74 14.20
C ALA A 191 -3.26 -26.17 12.94
N LEU A 192 -2.91 -24.87 12.96
CA LEU A 192 -2.19 -24.20 11.88
C LEU A 192 -0.78 -24.79 11.72
N PHE A 193 -0.07 -25.00 12.80
CA PHE A 193 1.25 -25.64 12.78
C PHE A 193 1.21 -27.05 12.20
N ARG A 194 0.17 -27.83 12.49
CA ARG A 194 0.02 -29.18 11.88
C ARG A 194 -0.18 -29.11 10.36
N SER A 195 -0.89 -28.10 9.86
CA SER A 195 -1.11 -27.94 8.42
C SER A 195 0.13 -27.48 7.65
N VAL A 196 1.05 -26.79 8.34
CA VAL A 196 2.28 -26.23 7.77
C VAL A 196 3.48 -27.16 7.93
N ARG A 197 3.46 -28.02 8.97
CA ARG A 197 4.54 -28.97 9.23
C ARG A 197 4.70 -29.92 8.05
N PRO A 198 5.89 -29.97 7.40
CA PRO A 198 6.10 -30.94 6.34
C PRO A 198 5.97 -32.36 6.91
N GLU A 199 5.14 -33.20 6.28
CA GLU A 199 5.11 -34.60 6.58
C GLU A 199 6.50 -35.17 6.30
N PRO A 200 7.15 -35.85 7.27
CA PRO A 200 8.45 -36.45 7.05
C PRO A 200 8.27 -37.58 6.01
N SER A 201 8.78 -37.33 4.82
CA SER A 201 8.76 -38.27 3.71
C SER A 201 9.40 -39.61 4.15
N GLY A 202 8.60 -40.64 4.32
CA GLY A 202 9.07 -41.99 4.57
C GLY A 202 9.15 -42.50 6.02
N LEU A 203 8.87 -41.67 7.04
CA LEU A 203 8.94 -42.05 8.45
C LEU A 203 7.60 -41.97 9.20
N GLY A 204 6.48 -42.01 8.49
CA GLY A 204 5.14 -41.92 9.07
C GLY A 204 4.81 -42.91 10.19
N VAL A 205 5.56 -44.00 10.30
CA VAL A 205 5.41 -45.02 11.37
C VAL A 205 6.21 -44.63 12.62
N VAL A 206 7.39 -44.06 12.46
CA VAL A 206 8.29 -43.72 13.60
C VAL A 206 7.76 -42.51 14.38
N ASN A 207 7.18 -41.50 13.73
CA ASN A 207 6.62 -40.34 14.42
C ASN A 207 5.34 -40.67 15.20
N LYS A 208 4.47 -41.57 14.70
CA LYS A 208 3.32 -42.04 15.48
C LYS A 208 3.71 -42.78 16.75
N VAL A 209 4.81 -43.52 16.70
CA VAL A 209 5.34 -44.25 17.88
C VAL A 209 6.00 -43.25 18.84
N ALA A 210 6.73 -42.26 18.36
CA ALA A 210 7.33 -41.21 19.18
C ALA A 210 6.28 -40.34 19.90
N ASP A 211 5.21 -39.94 19.19
CA ASP A 211 4.09 -39.21 19.77
C ASP A 211 3.33 -40.04 20.83
N THR A 212 3.21 -41.36 20.61
CA THR A 212 2.55 -42.24 21.57
C THR A 212 3.41 -42.52 22.80
N LEU A 213 4.73 -42.48 22.67
CA LEU A 213 5.67 -42.76 23.77
C LEU A 213 6.09 -41.51 24.54
N GLY A 214 5.62 -40.34 24.17
CA GLY A 214 5.98 -39.09 24.85
C GLY A 214 7.47 -38.74 24.75
N VAL A 215 8.21 -39.32 23.84
CA VAL A 215 9.63 -39.11 23.63
C VAL A 215 9.80 -37.83 22.76
N GLY A 216 10.08 -36.74 23.40
CA GLY A 216 10.66 -35.52 22.91
C GLY A 216 10.10 -34.96 21.63
N SER A 217 9.26 -33.92 21.70
CA SER A 217 8.98 -33.13 20.51
C SER A 217 10.30 -32.56 20.01
N HIS A 218 10.74 -33.07 18.85
CA HIS A 218 11.82 -32.38 18.13
C HIS A 218 11.26 -31.05 17.67
N GLY A 219 11.77 -29.94 18.19
CA GLY A 219 11.40 -28.63 17.71
C GLY A 219 11.56 -28.52 16.21
N PHE A 220 10.82 -27.64 15.57
CA PHE A 220 10.98 -27.38 14.14
C PHE A 220 11.04 -25.89 13.88
N PHE A 221 11.62 -25.52 12.74
CA PHE A 221 11.62 -24.19 12.18
C PHE A 221 11.32 -24.29 10.69
N LEU A 222 10.33 -23.51 10.26
CA LEU A 222 9.96 -23.37 8.86
C LEU A 222 9.57 -21.91 8.62
N ASN A 223 9.91 -21.37 7.46
CA ASN A 223 9.30 -20.15 6.99
C ASN A 223 8.69 -20.32 5.61
N ARG A 224 7.66 -19.52 5.35
CA ARG A 224 7.14 -19.23 4.03
C ARG A 224 7.54 -17.82 3.69
N PHE A 225 7.88 -17.58 2.45
CA PHE A 225 8.24 -16.24 2.01
C PHE A 225 7.64 -15.91 0.66
N GLU A 226 7.41 -14.62 0.46
CA GLU A 226 7.11 -14.03 -0.82
C GLU A 226 8.19 -13.02 -1.19
N GLY A 227 8.53 -12.94 -2.47
CA GLY A 227 9.52 -12.03 -2.97
C GLY A 227 9.37 -11.71 -4.44
N GLN A 228 10.25 -10.88 -4.93
CA GLN A 228 10.37 -10.50 -6.34
C GLN A 228 11.84 -10.42 -6.74
N LEU A 229 12.12 -10.25 -8.03
CA LEU A 229 13.47 -9.91 -8.49
C LEU A 229 13.91 -8.59 -7.84
N HIS A 230 15.14 -8.55 -7.34
CA HIS A 230 15.73 -7.37 -6.71
C HIS A 230 15.89 -6.20 -7.69
N SER A 231 16.12 -6.50 -8.97
CA SER A 231 16.25 -5.49 -10.03
C SER A 231 14.94 -4.77 -10.40
N VAL A 232 13.80 -5.27 -9.92
CA VAL A 232 12.50 -4.64 -10.13
C VAL A 232 12.20 -3.68 -8.98
N PRO A 233 11.87 -2.40 -9.24
CA PRO A 233 11.45 -1.49 -8.19
C PRO A 233 10.28 -2.07 -7.39
N PHE A 234 10.41 -2.08 -6.08
CA PHE A 234 9.29 -2.46 -5.21
C PHE A 234 8.48 -1.22 -4.84
N ARG A 235 7.17 -1.35 -4.95
CA ARG A 235 6.20 -0.39 -4.42
C ARG A 235 5.12 -1.17 -3.68
N SER A 236 4.72 -0.70 -2.52
CA SER A 236 3.62 -1.31 -1.78
C SER A 236 2.34 -1.28 -2.62
N PRO A 237 1.54 -2.35 -2.64
CA PRO A 237 0.23 -2.34 -3.28
C PRO A 237 -0.66 -1.26 -2.64
N ALA A 238 -1.57 -0.70 -3.44
CA ALA A 238 -2.55 0.27 -2.95
C ALA A 238 -3.69 -0.48 -2.23
N GLU A 239 -3.52 -0.73 -0.94
CA GLU A 239 -4.50 -1.43 -0.10
C GLU A 239 -5.35 -0.47 0.72
N HIS A 240 -4.82 0.72 1.01
CA HIS A 240 -5.49 1.73 1.82
C HIS A 240 -6.10 2.81 0.94
N PHE A 241 -7.40 2.68 0.74
CA PHE A 241 -8.15 3.66 -0.04
C PHE A 241 -8.36 4.95 0.76
N LYS A 242 -8.37 6.06 0.03
CA LYS A 242 -8.73 7.36 0.59
C LYS A 242 -10.17 7.30 1.13
N PRO A 243 -10.45 7.86 2.32
CA PRO A 243 -11.81 7.91 2.84
C PRO A 243 -12.75 8.62 1.87
N ASN A 244 -13.92 8.04 1.66
CA ASN A 244 -14.98 8.60 0.85
C ASN A 244 -15.99 9.34 1.73
N ASN A 245 -16.55 10.41 1.20
CA ASN A 245 -17.68 11.06 1.84
C ASN A 245 -19.00 10.52 1.27
N PRO A 246 -19.86 9.91 2.09
CA PRO A 246 -21.09 9.26 1.62
C PRO A 246 -22.21 10.24 1.22
N GLY A 247 -22.07 11.56 1.49
CA GLY A 247 -23.15 12.50 1.19
C GLY A 247 -22.82 13.95 1.50
N PRO A 248 -23.74 14.87 1.20
CA PRO A 248 -23.57 16.29 1.53
C PRO A 248 -23.52 16.51 3.04
N GLN A 249 -22.82 17.56 3.45
CA GLN A 249 -22.72 18.03 4.84
C GLN A 249 -23.09 19.51 4.90
N THR A 250 -23.48 19.99 6.07
CA THR A 250 -23.64 21.42 6.28
C THR A 250 -22.47 22.00 7.05
N ALA A 251 -22.22 23.29 6.83
CA ALA A 251 -21.18 24.02 7.51
C ALA A 251 -21.59 25.50 7.61
N VAL A 252 -20.93 26.22 8.50
CA VAL A 252 -21.16 27.65 8.72
C VAL A 252 -20.07 28.45 8.02
N VAL A 253 -20.46 29.51 7.30
CA VAL A 253 -19.53 30.45 6.65
C VAL A 253 -18.74 31.19 7.70
N VAL A 254 -17.41 31.21 7.54
CA VAL A 254 -16.51 31.93 8.44
C VAL A 254 -15.74 33.01 7.69
N THR A 255 -15.52 34.13 8.38
CA THR A 255 -14.79 35.28 7.86
C THR A 255 -13.82 35.79 8.93
N PRO A 256 -12.75 36.52 8.56
CA PRO A 256 -11.96 37.24 9.57
C PRO A 256 -12.80 38.20 10.38
N SER A 257 -12.42 38.45 11.63
CA SER A 257 -13.14 39.35 12.53
C SER A 257 -13.42 40.71 11.87
N GLY A 258 -14.68 41.15 11.95
CA GLY A 258 -15.13 42.43 11.41
C GLY A 258 -15.54 42.42 9.93
N HIS A 259 -15.49 41.26 9.26
CA HIS A 259 -15.93 41.15 7.88
C HIS A 259 -17.24 40.34 7.80
N GLU A 260 -18.27 40.93 7.18
CA GLU A 260 -19.52 40.20 6.89
C GLU A 260 -19.38 39.26 5.69
N VAL A 261 -18.55 39.64 4.72
CA VAL A 261 -18.26 38.90 3.49
C VAL A 261 -16.76 38.82 3.28
N PHE A 262 -16.27 37.63 2.98
CA PHE A 262 -14.85 37.42 2.70
C PHE A 262 -14.67 36.36 1.61
N THR A 263 -14.13 36.79 0.48
CA THR A 263 -13.87 35.93 -0.68
C THR A 263 -12.48 36.18 -1.26
N ASP A 264 -12.00 35.21 -2.01
CA ASP A 264 -10.84 35.42 -2.85
C ASP A 264 -11.21 35.94 -4.25
N THR A 265 -10.22 36.02 -5.15
CA THR A 265 -10.41 36.46 -6.54
C THR A 265 -11.31 35.60 -7.39
N LEU A 266 -11.62 34.37 -6.94
CA LEU A 266 -12.49 33.39 -7.60
C LEU A 266 -13.86 33.25 -6.90
N ASN A 267 -14.20 34.19 -6.02
CA ASN A 267 -15.42 34.16 -5.19
C ASN A 267 -15.56 32.86 -4.37
N ARG A 268 -14.44 32.27 -3.94
CA ARG A 268 -14.44 31.14 -3.03
C ARG A 268 -14.62 31.64 -1.60
N ILE A 269 -15.21 30.80 -0.75
CA ILE A 269 -15.47 31.09 0.65
C ILE A 269 -14.76 30.11 1.58
N CYS A 270 -14.63 30.47 2.84
CA CYS A 270 -14.19 29.56 3.90
C CYS A 270 -15.36 29.19 4.79
N VAL A 271 -15.36 28.00 5.32
CA VAL A 271 -16.43 27.46 6.18
C VAL A 271 -15.84 26.74 7.39
N ARG A 272 -16.64 26.59 8.43
CA ARG A 272 -16.37 25.70 9.55
C ARG A 272 -17.42 24.60 9.58
N PHE A 273 -16.96 23.34 9.49
CA PHE A 273 -17.84 22.20 9.60
C PHE A 273 -18.32 22.02 11.04
N HIS A 274 -19.52 21.48 11.22
CA HIS A 274 -20.10 21.30 12.57
C HIS A 274 -19.30 20.32 13.45
N TRP A 275 -18.57 19.40 12.85
CA TRP A 275 -17.69 18.46 13.56
C TRP A 275 -16.31 19.05 13.91
N ASP A 276 -15.94 20.20 13.34
CA ASP A 276 -14.67 20.86 13.65
C ASP A 276 -14.75 21.52 15.04
N ARG A 277 -14.06 20.92 15.98
CA ARG A 277 -13.94 21.38 17.36
C ARG A 277 -12.62 22.08 17.67
N LEU A 278 -11.70 22.14 16.72
CA LEU A 278 -10.37 22.67 16.92
C LEU A 278 -10.22 24.12 16.45
N SER A 279 -10.98 24.52 15.41
CA SER A 279 -10.96 25.89 14.90
C SER A 279 -11.60 26.86 15.90
N GLN A 280 -10.89 27.96 16.20
CA GLN A 280 -11.37 29.01 17.07
C GLN A 280 -12.29 29.99 16.32
N GLU A 281 -13.06 30.79 17.07
CA GLU A 281 -13.90 31.84 16.48
C GLU A 281 -13.03 32.92 15.82
N GLY A 282 -13.35 33.26 14.57
CA GLY A 282 -12.55 34.20 13.76
C GLY A 282 -11.41 33.59 12.98
N GLU A 283 -11.16 32.28 13.13
CA GLU A 283 -10.23 31.56 12.28
C GLU A 283 -10.92 31.06 11.00
N LEU A 284 -10.17 30.99 9.90
CA LEU A 284 -10.64 30.39 8.66
C LEU A 284 -10.56 28.87 8.81
N GLY A 285 -11.68 28.25 9.18
CA GLY A 285 -11.75 26.82 9.53
C GLY A 285 -11.56 25.86 8.36
N SER A 286 -11.46 26.33 7.12
CA SER A 286 -11.26 25.50 5.93
C SER A 286 -10.33 26.13 4.91
N CYS A 287 -9.98 25.36 3.88
CA CYS A 287 -9.45 25.91 2.65
C CYS A 287 -10.53 26.74 1.90
N TRP A 288 -10.13 27.40 0.82
CA TRP A 288 -11.05 28.10 -0.06
C TRP A 288 -11.92 27.14 -0.85
N LEU A 289 -13.25 27.20 -0.63
CA LEU A 289 -14.25 26.38 -1.30
C LEU A 289 -14.90 27.15 -2.44
N ARG A 290 -14.97 26.53 -3.63
CA ARG A 290 -15.79 27.06 -4.73
C ARG A 290 -17.25 26.95 -4.37
N MET A 291 -18.03 27.88 -4.89
CA MET A 291 -19.48 27.91 -4.70
C MET A 291 -20.20 27.75 -6.04
N MET A 292 -21.22 26.90 -6.08
CA MET A 292 -22.11 26.80 -7.22
C MET A 292 -22.92 28.08 -7.36
N GLN A 293 -23.02 28.60 -8.57
CA GLN A 293 -23.84 29.75 -8.91
C GLN A 293 -24.97 29.34 -9.85
N PRO A 294 -26.13 30.01 -9.79
CA PRO A 294 -27.25 29.71 -10.72
C PRO A 294 -26.90 29.84 -12.19
N SER A 295 -26.03 30.77 -12.51
CA SER A 295 -25.44 30.90 -13.85
C SER A 295 -24.02 31.43 -13.76
N SER A 296 -23.12 30.86 -14.55
CA SER A 296 -21.71 31.28 -14.59
C SER A 296 -21.10 31.02 -15.96
N GLY A 297 -20.34 31.98 -16.46
CA GLY A 297 -19.62 31.87 -17.72
C GLY A 297 -18.48 32.91 -17.80
N PRO A 298 -17.70 32.89 -18.90
CA PRO A 298 -16.66 33.89 -19.10
C PRO A 298 -17.28 35.29 -19.12
N ASP A 299 -16.85 36.16 -18.20
CA ASP A 299 -17.25 37.56 -18.06
C ASP A 299 -18.76 37.83 -17.86
N TRP A 300 -19.56 36.78 -17.50
CA TRP A 300 -20.99 36.89 -17.22
C TRP A 300 -21.47 35.87 -16.20
N GLY A 301 -22.59 36.17 -15.56
CA GLY A 301 -23.24 35.28 -14.61
C GLY A 301 -23.79 36.02 -13.40
N SER A 302 -24.38 35.28 -12.48
CA SER A 302 -24.82 35.76 -11.18
C SER A 302 -23.79 35.44 -10.11
N VAL A 303 -23.51 36.40 -9.25
CA VAL A 303 -22.61 36.20 -8.11
C VAL A 303 -23.41 36.40 -6.83
N HIS A 304 -23.56 35.33 -6.07
CA HIS A 304 -24.16 35.34 -4.76
C HIS A 304 -23.14 34.87 -3.74
N VAL A 305 -22.86 35.66 -2.72
CA VAL A 305 -21.86 35.38 -1.71
C VAL A 305 -22.54 35.26 -0.34
N PRO A 306 -22.47 34.08 0.32
CA PRO A 306 -22.98 33.91 1.68
C PRO A 306 -22.22 34.81 2.66
N ARG A 307 -22.94 35.29 3.69
CA ARG A 307 -22.37 36.10 4.77
C ARG A 307 -21.85 35.25 5.92
N ALA A 308 -21.03 35.83 6.75
CA ALA A 308 -20.56 35.21 7.98
C ALA A 308 -21.74 34.69 8.83
N GLY A 309 -21.63 33.48 9.32
CA GLY A 309 -22.64 32.84 10.15
C GLY A 309 -23.79 32.16 9.39
N GLU A 310 -23.88 32.31 8.06
CA GLU A 310 -24.89 31.61 7.26
C GLU A 310 -24.51 30.15 7.06
N GLU A 311 -25.54 29.29 6.99
CA GLU A 311 -25.37 27.85 6.80
C GLU A 311 -25.38 27.52 5.31
N VAL A 312 -24.39 26.72 4.89
CA VAL A 312 -24.22 26.25 3.51
C VAL A 312 -24.19 24.72 3.46
N VAL A 313 -24.64 24.19 2.33
CA VAL A 313 -24.56 22.76 2.01
C VAL A 313 -23.34 22.51 1.18
N ILE A 314 -22.53 21.55 1.57
CA ILE A 314 -21.28 21.16 0.92
C ILE A 314 -21.43 19.75 0.40
N THR A 315 -21.10 19.55 -0.86
CA THR A 315 -20.89 18.25 -1.49
C THR A 315 -19.41 18.04 -1.75
N PHE A 316 -19.05 16.79 -2.01
CA PHE A 316 -17.67 16.43 -2.31
C PHE A 316 -17.62 15.81 -3.71
N LEU A 317 -16.88 16.43 -4.62
CA LEU A 317 -16.75 15.98 -5.99
C LEU A 317 -16.09 14.59 -6.03
N ASP A 318 -16.66 13.68 -6.79
CA ASP A 318 -16.21 12.29 -6.89
C ASP A 318 -16.16 11.55 -5.53
N ASN A 319 -16.95 12.01 -4.55
CA ASN A 319 -16.92 11.56 -3.14
C ASN A 319 -15.56 11.77 -2.44
N ASP A 320 -14.67 12.57 -3.01
CA ASP A 320 -13.35 12.85 -2.48
C ASP A 320 -13.41 13.93 -1.40
N ILE A 321 -13.05 13.58 -0.15
CA ILE A 321 -13.08 14.48 1.01
C ILE A 321 -12.21 15.75 0.83
N ASP A 322 -11.23 15.72 -0.07
CA ASP A 322 -10.38 16.88 -0.36
C ASP A 322 -10.93 17.78 -1.46
N ARG A 323 -12.13 17.48 -1.98
CA ARG A 323 -12.74 18.21 -3.10
C ARG A 323 -14.11 18.79 -2.75
N PRO A 324 -14.22 19.58 -1.66
CA PRO A 324 -15.47 20.18 -1.26
C PRO A 324 -15.93 21.24 -2.26
N LEU A 325 -17.25 21.28 -2.48
CA LEU A 325 -17.93 22.27 -3.28
C LEU A 325 -19.19 22.74 -2.54
N VAL A 326 -19.38 24.03 -2.38
CA VAL A 326 -20.59 24.60 -1.80
C VAL A 326 -21.71 24.56 -2.84
N MET A 327 -22.80 23.88 -2.53
CA MET A 327 -23.98 23.75 -3.41
C MET A 327 -24.96 24.90 -3.27
N GLY A 328 -25.06 25.52 -2.10
CA GLY A 328 -25.99 26.59 -1.82
C GLY A 328 -26.15 26.85 -0.33
N GLN A 329 -27.10 27.69 0.00
CA GLN A 329 -27.45 28.09 1.36
C GLN A 329 -28.74 27.44 1.80
N VAL A 330 -28.89 27.25 3.12
CA VAL A 330 -30.12 26.78 3.75
C VAL A 330 -30.53 27.77 4.84
N TYR A 331 -31.83 27.92 5.02
CA TYR A 331 -32.33 28.67 6.15
C TYR A 331 -32.16 27.86 7.42
N GLY A 332 -31.51 28.46 8.42
CA GLY A 332 -31.42 27.91 9.77
C GLY A 332 -32.66 28.21 10.62
N GLY A 333 -32.50 28.30 11.94
CA GLY A 333 -33.57 28.63 12.87
C GLY A 333 -34.07 30.09 12.82
N HIS A 334 -33.42 30.94 12.04
CA HIS A 334 -33.86 32.33 11.80
C HIS A 334 -34.82 32.34 10.61
N LYS A 335 -35.93 33.07 10.77
CA LYS A 335 -36.91 33.26 9.69
C LYS A 335 -36.24 34.07 8.54
N PRO A 336 -36.63 33.81 7.28
CA PRO A 336 -36.19 34.64 6.16
C PRO A 336 -36.62 36.08 6.30
#